data_74d81975d893643127ba4267ea62ce18
#
_entry.id   74d81975d893643127ba4267ea62ce18
#
_cell.length_a   1.000
_cell.length_b   1.000
_cell.length_c   1.000
_cell.angle_alpha   90.00
_cell.angle_beta   90.00
_cell.angle_gamma   90.00
#
_symmetry.space_group_name_H-M   'P 1'
#
loop_
_entity.id
_entity.type
_entity.pdbx_description
1 polymer ?
#
loop_
_entity_poly.entity_id
_entity_poly.type
_entity_poly.pdbx_seq_one_letter_code
_entity_poly.pdbx_strand_id
1 'polypeptide(L)'
;MFLLNDLTKPANFLATNQYNYNMSKGVTPQNKDYAAWYTDVIIKAGLADYGPVKGTMVIKPYGYALWENIKGSLDTMLKDTGHENAYFPLFIPKSFFAREAEHVQGFAKECAVVTHHRLRITADGKDLEVDPDSKLEEEVIVRPTSETVIWSMYKKWIQSYRDLPLLINQWANVVRWEMRTRLFLRTTEFLWQEGHTAHETAAEAEQETLKILEIYRQLAEDYLAMPVLTGLKTESEKFAGADKTYSIEAMMGDKRALQAGTSHNLGQNFAKAFDVTFQDRNNQEEYVYATSWGVSTRLVGGVVMTHGDDKGLRIPPKIAPIQTVVIPIVRSEEDQVKIKEYVDLFLGDLIEQGVRMEVDWSNNSPGYKFNEWEMKGVPIRLEVGARDMSDKQVILVRRDNGEKQAVQVQELINIIPKLLAEIQSSLLQQAKDFQNANTNSVDNYGDFKKIISNNGGYIRCGWDGTPETEDAIKNETKATIRCIPFDSDPSGLTCIYSGKKAQHEVVFSKAY
;
A
#
# COMPACT_ATOMS: atom_id res chain seq x y z
N MET A 1 5.24 9.04 50.82
CA MET A 1 6.38 8.20 51.24
C MET A 1 5.88 6.74 51.23
N PHE A 2 5.80 6.14 50.05
CA PHE A 2 5.46 4.73 49.87
C PHE A 2 6.57 4.06 49.12
N LEU A 3 7.04 3.00 49.72
CA LEU A 3 8.22 2.21 49.35
C LEU A 3 8.01 1.48 48.02
N LEU A 4 8.90 1.74 47.10
CA LEU A 4 9.22 0.87 45.97
C LEU A 4 10.10 -0.28 46.49
N ASN A 5 9.62 -1.50 46.48
CA ASN A 5 10.48 -2.70 46.50
C ASN A 5 9.78 -3.89 45.86
N ASP A 6 10.55 -4.55 45.01
CA ASP A 6 10.37 -5.91 44.44
C ASP A 6 9.30 -6.12 43.37
N LEU A 7 9.65 -5.70 42.13
CA LEU A 7 9.13 -6.28 40.91
C LEU A 7 10.28 -6.93 40.08
N THR A 8 10.85 -8.02 40.63
CA THR A 8 11.79 -8.89 39.88
C THR A 8 11.35 -10.34 39.94
N LYS A 9 10.32 -10.68 39.15
CA LYS A 9 10.14 -12.04 38.58
C LYS A 9 9.35 -11.90 37.27
N PRO A 10 9.93 -12.31 36.12
CA PRO A 10 9.19 -12.29 34.86
C PRO A 10 8.19 -13.46 34.86
N ALA A 11 6.92 -13.13 34.64
CA ALA A 11 5.91 -14.13 34.32
C ALA A 11 6.28 -14.81 33.00
N ASN A 12 6.36 -16.15 33.02
CA ASN A 12 6.56 -16.99 31.86
C ASN A 12 5.37 -16.90 30.89
N PHE A 13 5.39 -15.91 30.01
CA PHE A 13 4.56 -15.82 28.80
C PHE A 13 5.50 -15.74 27.60
N LEU A 14 6.18 -16.84 27.29
CA LEU A 14 6.99 -16.95 26.08
C LEU A 14 6.88 -18.36 25.51
N ALA A 15 5.81 -18.59 24.74
CA ALA A 15 5.93 -19.46 23.60
C ALA A 15 6.52 -18.60 22.47
N THR A 16 7.81 -18.33 22.59
CA THR A 16 8.58 -17.55 21.63
C THR A 16 8.99 -18.44 20.48
N ASN A 17 8.38 -18.24 19.32
CA ASN A 17 9.13 -18.34 18.08
C ASN A 17 10.11 -17.16 18.06
N GLN A 18 11.24 -17.28 18.74
CA GLN A 18 12.39 -16.41 18.56
C GLN A 18 12.98 -16.68 17.18
N TYR A 19 12.53 -15.95 16.18
CA TYR A 19 13.33 -15.72 14.99
C TYR A 19 14.49 -14.82 15.43
N ASN A 20 15.60 -15.43 15.84
CA ASN A 20 16.89 -14.74 15.94
C ASN A 20 17.31 -14.35 14.51
N TYR A 21 16.86 -13.20 14.04
CA TYR A 21 17.33 -12.60 12.79
C TYR A 21 18.77 -12.16 13.01
N ASN A 22 19.70 -13.02 12.59
CA ASN A 22 21.11 -12.73 12.58
C ASN A 22 21.37 -11.73 11.45
N MET A 23 21.52 -10.43 11.75
CA MET A 23 21.73 -9.35 10.79
C MET A 23 22.96 -9.54 9.88
N SER A 24 23.84 -10.48 10.23
CA SER A 24 25.04 -10.82 9.45
C SER A 24 24.78 -11.71 8.22
N LYS A 25 23.57 -12.30 8.08
CA LYS A 25 23.20 -13.09 6.90
C LYS A 25 22.37 -12.23 5.95
N GLY A 26 22.70 -12.23 4.65
CA GLY A 26 21.88 -11.61 3.60
C GLY A 26 20.44 -12.11 3.59
N VAL A 27 19.59 -11.52 2.78
CA VAL A 27 18.18 -11.97 2.62
C VAL A 27 18.14 -13.36 1.98
N THR A 28 17.06 -14.10 2.25
CA THR A 28 16.75 -15.34 1.51
C THR A 28 16.66 -15.02 0.02
N PRO A 29 17.35 -15.73 -0.88
CA PRO A 29 17.24 -15.45 -2.32
C PRO A 29 15.82 -15.62 -2.85
N GLN A 30 15.39 -14.72 -3.73
CA GLN A 30 14.03 -14.71 -4.32
C GLN A 30 13.66 -16.03 -4.98
N ASN A 31 14.60 -16.61 -5.71
CA ASN A 31 14.41 -17.86 -6.44
C ASN A 31 14.31 -19.10 -5.53
N LYS A 32 14.75 -19.00 -4.28
CA LYS A 32 14.65 -20.07 -3.29
C LYS A 32 13.33 -20.04 -2.54
N ASP A 33 12.94 -18.89 -2.01
CA ASP A 33 11.69 -18.67 -1.31
C ASP A 33 11.33 -17.18 -1.31
N TYR A 34 10.44 -16.81 -2.23
CA TYR A 34 10.01 -15.42 -2.41
C TYR A 34 9.28 -14.85 -1.18
N ALA A 35 8.55 -15.71 -0.45
CA ALA A 35 7.82 -15.29 0.74
C ALA A 35 8.77 -14.97 1.91
N ALA A 36 9.80 -15.81 2.09
CA ALA A 36 10.84 -15.58 3.09
C ALA A 36 11.69 -14.36 2.70
N TRP A 37 12.07 -14.22 1.42
CA TRP A 37 12.75 -13.03 0.90
C TRP A 37 12.01 -11.74 1.25
N TYR A 38 10.71 -11.68 0.95
CA TYR A 38 9.87 -10.52 1.24
C TYR A 38 9.90 -10.12 2.71
N THR A 39 9.75 -11.11 3.60
CA THR A 39 9.78 -10.88 5.05
C THR A 39 11.16 -10.43 5.52
N ASP A 40 12.22 -11.08 5.01
CA ASP A 40 13.60 -10.72 5.32
C ASP A 40 13.92 -9.27 4.95
N VAL A 41 13.53 -8.85 3.74
CA VAL A 41 13.76 -7.47 3.26
C VAL A 41 13.05 -6.46 4.16
N ILE A 42 11.77 -6.67 4.47
CA ILE A 42 11.01 -5.74 5.33
C ILE A 42 11.66 -5.56 6.69
N ILE A 43 12.03 -6.67 7.34
CA ILE A 43 12.59 -6.64 8.69
C ILE A 43 14.00 -6.06 8.69
N LYS A 44 14.87 -6.53 7.77
CA LYS A 44 16.29 -6.12 7.72
C LYS A 44 16.49 -4.70 7.22
N ALA A 45 15.66 -4.23 6.30
CA ALA A 45 15.66 -2.84 5.88
C ALA A 45 15.04 -1.88 6.92
N GLY A 46 14.47 -2.43 8.00
CA GLY A 46 13.88 -1.63 9.07
C GLY A 46 12.56 -0.98 8.70
N LEU A 47 11.76 -1.60 7.82
CA LEU A 47 10.44 -1.07 7.45
C LEU A 47 9.38 -1.38 8.51
N ALA A 48 9.32 -2.62 8.99
CA ALA A 48 8.34 -3.04 9.98
C ALA A 48 8.84 -4.23 10.80
N ASP A 49 8.10 -4.53 11.87
CA ASP A 49 8.25 -5.72 12.68
C ASP A 49 6.87 -6.25 13.11
N TYR A 50 6.82 -7.46 13.64
CA TYR A 50 5.58 -8.04 14.14
C TYR A 50 5.13 -7.33 15.42
N GLY A 51 3.84 -7.04 15.52
CA GLY A 51 3.24 -6.48 16.71
C GLY A 51 2.98 -7.54 17.80
N PRO A 52 2.69 -7.11 19.04
CA PRO A 52 2.44 -8.02 20.17
C PRO A 52 1.12 -8.81 20.02
N VAL A 53 0.15 -8.28 19.31
CA VAL A 53 -1.09 -8.99 18.97
C VAL A 53 -0.89 -9.67 17.63
N LYS A 54 -1.24 -10.97 17.57
CA LYS A 54 -1.10 -11.76 16.34
C LYS A 54 -1.77 -11.06 15.15
N GLY A 55 -0.98 -10.89 14.09
CA GLY A 55 -1.45 -10.28 12.85
C GLY A 55 -1.32 -8.76 12.78
N THR A 56 -0.94 -8.11 13.88
CA THR A 56 -0.57 -6.69 13.86
C THR A 56 0.89 -6.49 13.47
N MET A 57 1.23 -5.29 13.00
CA MET A 57 2.62 -4.91 12.72
C MET A 57 2.96 -3.57 13.36
N VAL A 58 4.22 -3.40 13.71
CA VAL A 58 4.82 -2.12 14.06
C VAL A 58 5.51 -1.59 12.81
N ILE A 59 5.05 -0.47 12.28
CA ILE A 59 5.76 0.22 11.19
C ILE A 59 6.89 1.02 11.82
N LYS A 60 8.14 0.69 11.47
CA LYS A 60 9.33 1.33 12.03
C LYS A 60 9.56 2.70 11.36
N PRO A 61 10.39 3.58 11.94
CA PRO A 61 10.56 4.96 11.43
C PRO A 61 10.86 5.05 9.93
N TYR A 62 11.73 4.20 9.39
CA TYR A 62 12.06 4.22 7.97
C TYR A 62 10.88 3.80 7.07
N GLY A 63 10.14 2.76 7.50
CA GLY A 63 8.91 2.34 6.81
C GLY A 63 7.78 3.36 6.93
N TYR A 64 7.69 4.05 8.08
CA TYR A 64 6.68 5.08 8.28
C TYR A 64 6.96 6.32 7.44
N ALA A 65 8.22 6.75 7.37
CA ALA A 65 8.64 7.86 6.50
C ALA A 65 8.37 7.57 5.01
N LEU A 66 8.54 6.30 4.58
CA LEU A 66 8.14 5.88 3.22
C LEU A 66 6.63 6.03 3.01
N TRP A 67 5.82 5.61 3.99
CA TRP A 67 4.36 5.78 3.96
C TRP A 67 3.96 7.26 3.97
N GLU A 68 4.63 8.12 4.76
CA GLU A 68 4.37 9.56 4.80
C GLU A 68 4.61 10.22 3.45
N ASN A 69 5.66 9.83 2.71
CA ASN A 69 5.91 10.34 1.37
C ASN A 69 4.84 9.92 0.37
N ILE A 70 4.36 8.65 0.43
CA ILE A 70 3.24 8.16 -0.38
C ILE A 70 1.97 8.93 -0.03
N LYS A 71 1.66 9.04 1.27
CA LYS A 71 0.53 9.79 1.80
C LYS A 71 0.55 11.24 1.35
N GLY A 72 1.68 11.93 1.53
CA GLY A 72 1.81 13.35 1.18
C GLY A 72 1.59 13.60 -0.31
N SER A 73 2.14 12.72 -1.17
CA SER A 73 1.93 12.83 -2.62
C SER A 73 0.45 12.65 -2.99
N LEU A 74 -0.20 11.61 -2.46
CA LEU A 74 -1.62 11.36 -2.74
C LEU A 74 -2.52 12.44 -2.14
N ASP A 75 -2.24 12.90 -0.93
CA ASP A 75 -3.01 13.97 -0.25
C ASP A 75 -3.01 15.27 -1.07
N THR A 76 -1.86 15.61 -1.66
CA THR A 76 -1.75 16.74 -2.58
C THR A 76 -2.61 16.54 -3.83
N MET A 77 -2.50 15.37 -4.49
CA MET A 77 -3.29 15.07 -5.70
C MET A 77 -4.80 15.13 -5.43
N LEU A 78 -5.26 14.66 -4.27
CA LEU A 78 -6.68 14.70 -3.89
C LEU A 78 -7.13 16.14 -3.60
N LYS A 79 -6.34 16.93 -2.89
CA LYS A 79 -6.65 18.34 -2.62
C LYS A 79 -6.69 19.18 -3.88
N ASP A 80 -5.83 18.91 -4.86
CA ASP A 80 -5.81 19.59 -6.17
C ASP A 80 -7.11 19.35 -6.95
N THR A 81 -7.86 18.30 -6.62
CA THR A 81 -9.18 18.00 -7.19
C THR A 81 -10.35 18.43 -6.31
N GLY A 82 -10.09 19.20 -5.26
CA GLY A 82 -11.11 19.81 -4.40
C GLY A 82 -11.57 18.93 -3.23
N HIS A 83 -10.90 17.81 -2.97
CA HIS A 83 -11.23 16.95 -1.82
C HIS A 83 -10.72 17.56 -0.50
N GLU A 84 -11.51 17.42 0.54
CA GLU A 84 -11.18 17.88 1.88
C GLU A 84 -10.98 16.70 2.84
N ASN A 85 -10.00 16.83 3.75
CA ASN A 85 -9.76 15.83 4.76
C ASN A 85 -10.72 16.00 5.94
N ALA A 86 -11.38 14.91 6.34
CA ALA A 86 -12.15 14.83 7.57
C ALA A 86 -11.68 13.63 8.42
N TYR A 87 -12.16 13.53 9.64
CA TYR A 87 -11.92 12.40 10.53
C TYR A 87 -13.21 11.92 11.17
N PHE A 88 -13.52 10.64 11.02
CA PHE A 88 -14.68 9.99 11.61
C PHE A 88 -14.27 9.05 12.75
N PRO A 89 -15.16 8.82 13.74
CA PRO A 89 -14.84 8.01 14.90
C PRO A 89 -14.41 6.59 14.58
N LEU A 90 -13.52 6.05 15.42
CA LEU A 90 -13.05 4.67 15.34
C LEU A 90 -14.17 3.64 15.62
N PHE A 91 -15.06 3.96 16.56
CA PHE A 91 -16.12 3.07 17.01
C PHE A 91 -17.42 3.32 16.24
N ILE A 92 -18.01 2.23 15.76
CA ILE A 92 -19.27 2.23 15.03
C ILE A 92 -20.31 1.46 15.84
N PRO A 93 -21.50 2.01 16.13
CA PRO A 93 -22.58 1.27 16.77
C PRO A 93 -22.94 0.01 15.96
N LYS A 94 -23.09 -1.14 16.61
CA LYS A 94 -23.42 -2.40 15.95
C LYS A 94 -24.72 -2.31 15.15
N SER A 95 -25.69 -1.51 15.61
CA SER A 95 -26.96 -1.27 14.91
C SER A 95 -26.79 -0.65 13.51
N PHE A 96 -25.67 0.07 13.26
CA PHE A 96 -25.43 0.66 11.94
C PHE A 96 -25.10 -0.41 10.90
N PHE A 97 -24.40 -1.47 11.29
CA PHE A 97 -24.11 -2.59 10.40
C PHE A 97 -25.38 -3.37 10.01
N ALA A 98 -26.39 -3.39 10.87
CA ALA A 98 -27.66 -4.08 10.58
C ALA A 98 -28.52 -3.39 9.50
N ARG A 99 -28.22 -2.11 9.16
CA ARG A 99 -29.00 -1.34 8.18
C ARG A 99 -28.66 -1.70 6.74
N GLU A 100 -27.48 -2.25 6.51
CA GLU A 100 -27.00 -2.56 5.16
C GLU A 100 -26.49 -4.02 5.11
N ALA A 101 -27.42 -4.96 4.83
CA ALA A 101 -27.20 -6.39 4.95
C ALA A 101 -26.12 -6.95 3.99
N GLU A 102 -25.98 -6.39 2.77
CA GLU A 102 -24.98 -6.82 1.80
C GLU A 102 -23.57 -6.45 2.24
N HIS A 103 -23.40 -5.24 2.75
CA HIS A 103 -22.12 -4.77 3.29
C HIS A 103 -21.66 -5.61 4.50
N VAL A 104 -22.62 -5.96 5.37
CA VAL A 104 -22.38 -6.81 6.55
C VAL A 104 -21.86 -8.20 6.17
N GLN A 105 -22.37 -8.82 5.11
CA GLN A 105 -21.91 -10.15 4.69
C GLN A 105 -20.43 -10.17 4.32
N GLY A 106 -19.89 -9.07 3.78
CA GLY A 106 -18.47 -8.92 3.44
C GLY A 106 -17.56 -8.81 4.66
N PHE A 107 -17.97 -8.11 5.72
CA PHE A 107 -17.11 -7.73 6.84
C PHE A 107 -17.45 -8.41 8.18
N ALA A 108 -18.65 -8.97 8.35
CA ALA A 108 -19.12 -9.54 9.63
C ALA A 108 -18.18 -10.59 10.23
N LYS A 109 -17.44 -11.32 9.41
CA LYS A 109 -16.55 -12.40 9.85
C LYS A 109 -15.20 -11.89 10.40
N GLU A 110 -14.86 -10.63 10.19
CA GLU A 110 -13.54 -10.06 10.46
C GLU A 110 -13.62 -8.81 11.35
N CYS A 111 -14.70 -8.61 12.09
CA CYS A 111 -14.88 -7.45 12.97
C CYS A 111 -14.30 -7.68 14.37
N ALA A 112 -13.63 -6.66 14.92
CA ALA A 112 -13.33 -6.57 16.33
C ALA A 112 -14.49 -5.87 17.04
N VAL A 113 -15.07 -6.53 18.06
CA VAL A 113 -16.24 -6.04 18.79
C VAL A 113 -15.83 -5.64 20.19
N VAL A 114 -16.19 -4.42 20.62
CA VAL A 114 -15.97 -3.93 21.99
C VAL A 114 -17.29 -4.06 22.76
N THR A 115 -17.23 -4.81 23.84
CA THR A 115 -18.41 -5.17 24.67
C THR A 115 -18.42 -4.51 26.03
N HIS A 116 -17.26 -4.08 26.54
CA HIS A 116 -17.07 -3.49 27.85
C HIS A 116 -16.11 -2.30 27.78
N HIS A 117 -16.18 -1.38 28.73
CA HIS A 117 -15.36 -0.17 28.72
C HIS A 117 -14.40 -0.03 29.92
N ARG A 118 -14.34 -1.04 30.82
CA ARG A 118 -13.51 -0.95 32.02
C ARG A 118 -12.89 -2.32 32.39
N LEU A 119 -11.69 -2.26 32.96
CA LEU A 119 -11.03 -3.37 33.61
C LEU A 119 -11.09 -3.18 35.15
N ARG A 120 -11.07 -4.26 35.91
CA ARG A 120 -10.89 -4.27 37.35
C ARG A 120 -9.78 -5.23 37.75
N ILE A 121 -9.23 -5.03 38.96
CA ILE A 121 -8.26 -5.96 39.54
C ILE A 121 -8.99 -7.23 39.97
N THR A 122 -8.44 -8.40 39.68
CA THR A 122 -8.95 -9.71 40.12
C THR A 122 -9.03 -9.78 41.64
N ALA A 123 -9.91 -10.63 42.18
CA ALA A 123 -10.13 -10.76 43.61
C ALA A 123 -8.85 -11.15 44.40
N ASP A 124 -7.89 -11.80 43.75
CA ASP A 124 -6.58 -12.17 44.38
C ASP A 124 -5.53 -11.04 44.24
N GLY A 125 -5.89 -9.92 43.59
CA GLY A 125 -5.03 -8.74 43.45
C GLY A 125 -3.85 -8.90 42.46
N LYS A 126 -3.80 -9.99 41.67
CA LYS A 126 -2.62 -10.31 40.84
C LYS A 126 -2.75 -10.02 39.35
N ASP A 127 -3.99 -9.83 38.86
CA ASP A 127 -4.23 -9.68 37.43
C ASP A 127 -5.37 -8.68 37.17
N LEU A 128 -5.64 -8.39 35.89
CA LEU A 128 -6.74 -7.61 35.42
C LEU A 128 -7.77 -8.48 34.70
N GLU A 129 -9.04 -8.26 35.00
CA GLU A 129 -10.16 -8.88 34.29
C GLU A 129 -11.12 -7.82 33.76
N VAL A 130 -11.93 -8.20 32.77
CA VAL A 130 -13.01 -7.34 32.30
C VAL A 130 -14.03 -7.16 33.43
N ASP A 131 -14.37 -5.90 33.75
CA ASP A 131 -15.38 -5.60 34.76
C ASP A 131 -16.79 -5.89 34.19
N PRO A 132 -17.51 -6.90 34.71
CA PRO A 132 -18.85 -7.25 34.21
C PRO A 132 -19.86 -6.12 34.29
N ASP A 133 -19.71 -5.21 35.26
CA ASP A 133 -20.62 -4.07 35.46
C ASP A 133 -20.37 -2.93 34.46
N SER A 134 -19.34 -3.08 33.60
CA SER A 134 -18.99 -2.09 32.58
C SER A 134 -19.45 -2.48 31.18
N LYS A 135 -20.38 -3.42 31.05
CA LYS A 135 -20.94 -3.83 29.77
C LYS A 135 -21.60 -2.62 29.09
N LEU A 136 -21.29 -2.44 27.79
CA LEU A 136 -21.92 -1.39 26.99
C LEU A 136 -23.42 -1.71 26.78
N GLU A 137 -24.27 -0.70 26.80
CA GLU A 137 -25.69 -0.82 26.45
C GLU A 137 -25.86 -1.33 25.02
N GLU A 138 -25.04 -0.79 24.10
CA GLU A 138 -24.89 -1.27 22.74
C GLU A 138 -23.43 -1.60 22.47
N GLU A 139 -23.15 -2.79 21.93
CA GLU A 139 -21.81 -3.18 21.48
C GLU A 139 -21.36 -2.29 20.33
N VAL A 140 -20.09 -1.94 20.32
CA VAL A 140 -19.50 -1.15 19.22
C VAL A 140 -18.43 -1.96 18.47
N ILE A 141 -18.30 -1.66 17.20
CA ILE A 141 -17.36 -2.30 16.30
C ILE A 141 -16.20 -1.36 16.06
N VAL A 142 -14.97 -1.86 16.16
CA VAL A 142 -13.80 -1.15 15.69
C VAL A 142 -13.88 -1.15 14.17
N ARG A 143 -13.91 0.03 13.55
CA ARG A 143 -14.19 0.18 12.10
C ARG A 143 -13.34 -0.74 11.22
N PRO A 144 -13.94 -1.61 10.41
CA PRO A 144 -13.26 -2.33 9.34
C PRO A 144 -13.25 -1.52 8.03
N THR A 145 -14.13 -0.53 7.95
CA THR A 145 -14.33 0.48 6.92
C THR A 145 -15.30 1.53 7.47
N SER A 146 -15.42 2.70 6.86
CA SER A 146 -16.14 3.83 7.50
C SER A 146 -17.45 4.21 6.83
N GLU A 147 -17.91 3.52 5.79
CA GLU A 147 -19.15 3.88 5.06
C GLU A 147 -20.31 4.13 5.99
N THR A 148 -20.59 3.22 6.91
CA THR A 148 -21.80 3.30 7.77
C THR A 148 -21.78 4.51 8.68
N VAL A 149 -20.65 4.86 9.30
CA VAL A 149 -20.55 6.04 10.14
C VAL A 149 -20.57 7.33 9.32
N ILE A 150 -19.93 7.33 8.15
CA ILE A 150 -19.88 8.50 7.26
C ILE A 150 -21.28 8.82 6.74
N TRP A 151 -21.99 7.84 6.20
CA TRP A 151 -23.34 8.02 5.66
C TRP A 151 -24.35 8.45 6.73
N SER A 152 -24.17 8.00 7.98
CA SER A 152 -24.99 8.50 9.10
C SER A 152 -24.80 10.00 9.37
N MET A 153 -23.63 10.54 9.07
CA MET A 153 -23.33 11.97 9.20
C MET A 153 -23.76 12.75 7.95
N TYR A 154 -23.61 12.17 6.75
CA TYR A 154 -24.06 12.80 5.51
C TYR A 154 -25.55 13.08 5.50
N LYS A 155 -26.37 12.23 6.14
CA LYS A 155 -27.78 12.51 6.37
C LYS A 155 -28.04 13.85 7.06
N LYS A 156 -27.09 14.32 7.89
CA LYS A 156 -27.21 15.61 8.61
C LYS A 156 -26.62 16.77 7.83
N TRP A 157 -25.59 16.48 6.99
CA TRP A 157 -24.83 17.52 6.32
C TRP A 157 -25.43 17.89 4.96
N ILE A 158 -26.07 16.95 4.27
CA ILE A 158 -26.65 17.14 2.96
C ILE A 158 -28.16 17.42 3.12
N GLN A 159 -28.61 18.57 2.66
CA GLN A 159 -30.01 19.00 2.71
C GLN A 159 -30.50 19.46 1.32
N SER A 160 -29.62 20.01 0.50
CA SER A 160 -29.97 20.57 -0.81
C SER A 160 -28.86 20.33 -1.84
N TYR A 161 -29.19 20.52 -3.10
CA TYR A 161 -28.20 20.46 -4.20
C TYR A 161 -27.00 21.40 -4.02
N ARG A 162 -27.11 22.42 -3.13
CA ARG A 162 -26.00 23.35 -2.84
C ARG A 162 -24.91 22.73 -1.96
N ASP A 163 -25.23 21.63 -1.29
CA ASP A 163 -24.30 20.88 -0.44
C ASP A 163 -23.52 19.82 -1.25
N LEU A 164 -23.81 19.73 -2.57
CA LEU A 164 -23.24 18.77 -3.49
C LEU A 164 -22.37 19.46 -4.58
N PRO A 165 -21.30 18.82 -5.06
CA PRO A 165 -20.78 17.54 -4.56
C PRO A 165 -20.11 17.71 -3.19
N LEU A 166 -20.27 16.71 -2.32
CA LEU A 166 -19.53 16.61 -1.06
C LEU A 166 -18.35 15.66 -1.28
N LEU A 167 -17.12 16.19 -1.19
CA LEU A 167 -15.89 15.49 -1.56
C LEU A 167 -15.00 15.31 -0.33
N ILE A 168 -15.16 14.19 0.38
CA ILE A 168 -14.46 13.95 1.65
C ILE A 168 -13.45 12.81 1.52
N ASN A 169 -12.26 13.05 2.06
CA ASN A 169 -11.18 12.09 2.24
C ASN A 169 -10.88 11.88 3.72
N GLN A 170 -10.46 10.67 4.10
CA GLN A 170 -10.02 10.35 5.45
C GLN A 170 -8.71 9.55 5.42
N TRP A 171 -7.74 9.98 6.22
CA TRP A 171 -6.56 9.21 6.58
C TRP A 171 -6.78 8.57 7.95
N ALA A 172 -6.78 7.26 8.01
CA ALA A 172 -7.19 6.54 9.22
C ALA A 172 -6.53 5.16 9.31
N ASN A 173 -6.75 4.49 10.43
CA ASN A 173 -6.55 3.06 10.59
C ASN A 173 -7.89 2.32 10.49
N VAL A 174 -7.84 1.05 10.14
CA VAL A 174 -8.98 0.12 10.20
C VAL A 174 -8.51 -1.23 10.73
N VAL A 175 -9.44 -1.99 11.29
CA VAL A 175 -9.19 -3.32 11.87
C VAL A 175 -10.05 -4.35 11.14
N ARG A 176 -9.39 -5.30 10.50
CA ARG A 176 -9.99 -6.50 9.89
C ARG A 176 -9.30 -7.71 10.48
N TRP A 177 -10.02 -8.53 11.24
CA TRP A 177 -9.46 -9.65 11.99
C TRP A 177 -8.98 -10.78 11.07
N GLU A 178 -7.84 -10.53 10.44
CA GLU A 178 -7.31 -11.36 9.37
C GLU A 178 -6.62 -12.62 9.93
N MET A 179 -6.92 -13.78 9.35
CA MET A 179 -6.36 -15.06 9.79
C MET A 179 -5.01 -15.40 9.17
N ARG A 180 -4.73 -14.90 7.97
CA ARG A 180 -3.50 -15.17 7.21
C ARG A 180 -2.76 -13.87 6.95
N THR A 181 -1.98 -13.44 7.92
CA THR A 181 -1.33 -12.14 7.90
C THR A 181 0.02 -12.17 7.18
N ARG A 182 0.35 -11.04 6.55
CA ARG A 182 1.64 -10.75 5.93
C ARG A 182 1.91 -9.25 6.04
N LEU A 183 3.08 -8.86 6.57
CA LEU A 183 3.47 -7.47 6.78
C LEU A 183 3.15 -6.60 5.54
N PHE A 184 2.54 -5.45 5.73
CA PHE A 184 2.03 -4.49 4.74
C PHE A 184 0.92 -5.02 3.79
N LEU A 185 0.95 -6.26 3.36
CA LEU A 185 0.01 -6.78 2.37
C LEU A 185 -1.35 -7.16 2.95
N ARG A 186 -1.33 -7.78 4.15
CA ARG A 186 -2.52 -8.26 4.83
C ARG A 186 -2.24 -8.34 6.33
N THR A 187 -2.69 -7.35 7.09
CA THR A 187 -2.50 -7.25 8.54
C THR A 187 -3.85 -6.99 9.21
N THR A 188 -3.95 -7.37 10.49
CA THR A 188 -5.18 -7.19 11.28
C THR A 188 -5.53 -5.72 11.44
N GLU A 189 -4.53 -4.85 11.61
CA GLU A 189 -4.67 -3.41 11.58
C GLU A 189 -3.75 -2.85 10.49
N PHE A 190 -4.22 -1.83 9.78
CA PHE A 190 -3.43 -1.12 8.77
C PHE A 190 -3.86 0.33 8.64
N LEU A 191 -2.94 1.16 8.17
CA LEU A 191 -3.22 2.54 7.79
C LEU A 191 -3.68 2.58 6.34
N TRP A 192 -4.63 3.46 6.07
CA TRP A 192 -5.15 3.65 4.73
C TRP A 192 -5.63 5.07 4.48
N GLN A 193 -5.96 5.32 3.27
CA GLN A 193 -6.76 6.42 2.80
C GLN A 193 -8.09 5.84 2.30
N GLU A 194 -9.18 6.43 2.70
CA GLU A 194 -10.51 6.18 2.17
C GLU A 194 -11.18 7.49 1.83
N GLY A 195 -11.82 7.54 0.68
CA GLY A 195 -12.64 8.69 0.30
C GLY A 195 -14.07 8.29 0.09
N HIS A 196 -14.97 9.21 0.41
CA HIS A 196 -16.40 9.03 0.29
C HIS A 196 -17.02 10.32 -0.24
N THR A 197 -17.68 10.24 -1.37
CA THR A 197 -18.28 11.43 -2.00
C THR A 197 -19.75 11.24 -2.26
N ALA A 198 -20.47 12.35 -2.29
CA ALA A 198 -21.89 12.40 -2.64
C ALA A 198 -22.14 13.40 -3.77
N HIS A 199 -22.97 13.03 -4.72
CA HIS A 199 -23.22 13.75 -5.98
C HIS A 199 -24.72 13.89 -6.26
N GLU A 200 -25.07 14.94 -7.04
CA GLU A 200 -26.44 15.17 -7.50
C GLU A 200 -26.88 14.12 -8.54
N THR A 201 -25.96 13.67 -9.39
CA THR A 201 -26.27 12.80 -10.52
C THR A 201 -25.42 11.54 -10.61
N ALA A 202 -25.96 10.49 -11.23
CA ALA A 202 -25.21 9.26 -11.52
C ALA A 202 -23.98 9.53 -12.41
N ALA A 203 -24.09 10.49 -13.33
CA ALA A 203 -22.99 10.84 -14.23
C ALA A 203 -21.83 11.49 -13.47
N GLU A 204 -22.09 12.37 -12.52
CA GLU A 204 -21.07 12.97 -11.67
C GLU A 204 -20.37 11.92 -10.79
N ALA A 205 -21.12 11.00 -10.19
CA ALA A 205 -20.56 9.92 -9.40
C ALA A 205 -19.66 8.99 -10.23
N GLU A 206 -20.06 8.65 -11.46
CA GLU A 206 -19.22 7.86 -12.37
C GLU A 206 -17.96 8.61 -12.78
N GLN A 207 -18.05 9.89 -13.10
CA GLN A 207 -16.88 10.73 -13.41
C GLN A 207 -15.92 10.81 -12.23
N GLU A 208 -16.42 10.97 -11.00
CA GLU A 208 -15.60 11.00 -9.80
C GLU A 208 -14.90 9.67 -9.57
N THR A 209 -15.63 8.55 -9.72
CA THR A 209 -15.08 7.20 -9.59
C THR A 209 -13.89 6.98 -10.54
N LEU A 210 -14.03 7.40 -11.80
CA LEU A 210 -12.97 7.25 -12.81
C LEU A 210 -11.82 8.25 -12.60
N LYS A 211 -12.10 9.47 -12.15
CA LYS A 211 -11.09 10.47 -11.79
C LYS A 211 -10.17 9.96 -10.69
N ILE A 212 -10.73 9.37 -9.63
CA ILE A 212 -9.95 8.80 -8.53
C ILE A 212 -9.14 7.58 -9.00
N LEU A 213 -9.71 6.73 -9.85
CA LEU A 213 -8.96 5.62 -10.43
C LEU A 213 -7.72 6.12 -11.19
N GLU A 214 -7.86 7.21 -11.95
CA GLU A 214 -6.75 7.83 -12.68
C GLU A 214 -5.71 8.43 -11.73
N ILE A 215 -6.12 9.09 -10.63
CA ILE A 215 -5.21 9.58 -9.58
C ILE A 215 -4.41 8.41 -8.99
N TYR A 216 -5.05 7.28 -8.71
CA TYR A 216 -4.37 6.09 -8.20
C TYR A 216 -3.40 5.47 -9.21
N ARG A 217 -3.75 5.47 -10.50
CA ARG A 217 -2.84 5.04 -11.58
C ARG A 217 -1.61 5.95 -11.63
N GLN A 218 -1.80 7.28 -11.62
CA GLN A 218 -0.70 8.26 -11.61
C GLN A 218 0.16 8.11 -10.36
N LEU A 219 -0.42 7.95 -9.17
CA LEU A 219 0.34 7.66 -7.96
C LEU A 219 1.21 6.42 -8.13
N ALA A 220 0.63 5.31 -8.60
CA ALA A 220 1.34 4.04 -8.78
C ALA A 220 2.48 4.16 -9.80
N GLU A 221 2.24 4.75 -10.97
CA GLU A 221 3.24 4.83 -12.04
C GLU A 221 4.26 5.94 -11.81
N ASP A 222 3.80 7.17 -11.50
CA ASP A 222 4.68 8.34 -11.48
C ASP A 222 5.47 8.47 -10.17
N TYR A 223 4.93 7.98 -9.05
CA TYR A 223 5.58 8.08 -7.73
C TYR A 223 6.14 6.75 -7.26
N LEU A 224 5.38 5.65 -7.36
CA LEU A 224 5.84 4.34 -6.93
C LEU A 224 6.62 3.59 -8.02
N ALA A 225 6.69 4.13 -9.24
CA ALA A 225 7.29 3.49 -10.42
C ALA A 225 6.72 2.08 -10.68
N MET A 226 5.46 1.86 -10.32
CA MET A 226 4.77 0.59 -10.37
C MET A 226 3.69 0.62 -11.46
N PRO A 227 3.91 -0.03 -12.61
CA PRO A 227 2.92 -0.08 -13.69
C PRO A 227 1.70 -0.88 -13.25
N VAL A 228 0.52 -0.40 -13.62
CA VAL A 228 -0.76 -1.02 -13.23
C VAL A 228 -1.69 -1.19 -14.43
N LEU A 229 -2.47 -2.28 -14.40
CA LEU A 229 -3.64 -2.43 -15.23
C LEU A 229 -4.83 -1.76 -14.54
N THR A 230 -5.61 -1.02 -15.31
CA THR A 230 -6.87 -0.43 -14.85
C THR A 230 -8.06 -1.09 -15.53
N GLY A 231 -9.13 -1.32 -14.80
CA GLY A 231 -10.32 -1.92 -15.39
C GLY A 231 -11.45 -2.15 -14.39
N LEU A 232 -12.56 -2.65 -14.92
CA LEU A 232 -13.78 -2.97 -14.20
C LEU A 232 -13.65 -4.36 -13.55
N LYS A 233 -14.08 -4.49 -12.31
CA LYS A 233 -14.25 -5.80 -11.64
C LYS A 233 -15.49 -6.52 -12.15
N THR A 234 -15.43 -7.85 -12.12
CA THR A 234 -16.63 -8.69 -12.37
C THR A 234 -17.64 -8.54 -11.23
N GLU A 235 -18.87 -8.98 -11.47
CA GLU A 235 -19.92 -9.00 -10.43
C GLU A 235 -19.51 -9.82 -9.20
N SER A 236 -18.73 -10.92 -9.41
CA SER A 236 -18.23 -11.77 -8.33
C SER A 236 -17.11 -11.15 -7.49
N GLU A 237 -16.35 -10.20 -8.04
CA GLU A 237 -15.16 -9.60 -7.42
C GLU A 237 -15.37 -8.11 -7.06
N LYS A 238 -16.56 -7.54 -7.36
CA LYS A 238 -16.86 -6.16 -7.00
C LYS A 238 -17.05 -5.97 -5.50
N PHE A 239 -16.91 -4.75 -5.03
CA PHE A 239 -17.17 -4.38 -3.63
C PHE A 239 -18.66 -4.58 -3.30
N ALA A 240 -18.94 -5.20 -2.16
CA ALA A 240 -20.31 -5.43 -1.69
C ALA A 240 -21.04 -4.09 -1.46
N GLY A 241 -22.20 -3.92 -2.07
CA GLY A 241 -22.96 -2.67 -2.04
C GLY A 241 -22.59 -1.68 -3.15
N ALA A 242 -21.63 -1.98 -4.04
CA ALA A 242 -21.31 -1.13 -5.19
C ALA A 242 -22.09 -1.55 -6.45
N ASP A 243 -22.48 -0.59 -7.27
CA ASP A 243 -22.96 -0.84 -8.63
C ASP A 243 -21.80 -1.25 -9.54
N LYS A 244 -20.65 -0.53 -9.42
CA LYS A 244 -19.42 -0.82 -10.15
C LYS A 244 -18.20 -0.67 -9.26
N THR A 245 -17.21 -1.50 -9.49
CA THR A 245 -15.89 -1.42 -8.84
C THR A 245 -14.81 -1.40 -9.91
N TYR A 246 -13.96 -0.40 -9.87
CA TYR A 246 -12.74 -0.32 -10.67
C TYR A 246 -11.52 -0.58 -9.80
N SER A 247 -10.46 -1.13 -10.38
CA SER A 247 -9.21 -1.40 -9.67
C SER A 247 -7.98 -1.02 -10.47
N ILE A 248 -6.91 -0.79 -9.73
CA ILE A 248 -5.54 -0.80 -10.26
C ILE A 248 -4.86 -2.09 -9.80
N GLU A 249 -4.34 -2.86 -10.75
CA GLU A 249 -3.73 -4.17 -10.54
C GLU A 249 -2.27 -4.15 -10.95
N ALA A 250 -1.35 -4.40 -10.00
CA ALA A 250 0.08 -4.44 -10.26
C ALA A 250 0.59 -5.88 -10.33
N MET A 251 1.62 -6.13 -11.17
CA MET A 251 2.32 -7.41 -11.20
C MET A 251 3.51 -7.39 -10.26
N MET A 252 3.57 -8.33 -9.33
CA MET A 252 4.68 -8.47 -8.39
C MET A 252 5.82 -9.31 -8.97
N GLY A 253 7.01 -9.25 -8.38
CA GLY A 253 8.20 -9.96 -8.86
C GLY A 253 8.05 -11.48 -8.95
N ASP A 254 7.14 -12.09 -8.20
CA ASP A 254 6.76 -13.50 -8.33
C ASP A 254 5.62 -13.72 -9.36
N LYS A 255 5.29 -12.72 -10.15
CA LYS A 255 4.28 -12.73 -11.21
C LYS A 255 2.84 -12.89 -10.74
N ARG A 256 2.57 -12.68 -9.45
CA ARG A 256 1.19 -12.59 -8.93
C ARG A 256 0.66 -11.17 -9.06
N ALA A 257 -0.67 -11.08 -9.14
CA ALA A 257 -1.35 -9.80 -9.10
C ALA A 257 -1.48 -9.27 -7.67
N LEU A 258 -1.29 -7.96 -7.51
CA LEU A 258 -1.62 -7.22 -6.31
C LEU A 258 -2.66 -6.16 -6.66
N GLN A 259 -3.86 -6.25 -6.06
CA GLN A 259 -4.82 -5.16 -6.08
C GLN A 259 -4.26 -4.00 -5.25
N ALA A 260 -3.82 -2.96 -5.93
CA ALA A 260 -3.11 -1.84 -5.33
C ALA A 260 -4.05 -0.71 -4.86
N GLY A 261 -5.24 -0.61 -5.45
CA GLY A 261 -6.27 0.36 -5.07
C GLY A 261 -7.58 0.07 -5.78
N THR A 262 -8.68 0.60 -5.23
CA THR A 262 -10.03 0.46 -5.79
C THR A 262 -10.80 1.76 -5.73
N SER A 263 -11.67 1.96 -6.72
CA SER A 263 -12.63 3.05 -6.78
C SER A 263 -14.01 2.50 -7.13
N HIS A 264 -15.00 2.84 -6.31
CA HIS A 264 -16.33 2.26 -6.36
C HIS A 264 -17.39 3.31 -6.68
N ASN A 265 -18.21 3.05 -7.68
CA ASN A 265 -19.49 3.72 -7.84
C ASN A 265 -20.52 2.94 -7.00
N LEU A 266 -21.04 3.56 -5.97
CA LEU A 266 -21.99 2.93 -5.02
C LEU A 266 -23.45 3.15 -5.42
N GLY A 267 -23.70 3.86 -6.56
CA GLY A 267 -25.06 4.23 -6.95
C GLY A 267 -25.77 4.98 -5.84
N GLN A 268 -27.00 4.57 -5.53
CA GLN A 268 -27.80 5.11 -4.42
C GLN A 268 -27.94 4.13 -3.24
N ASN A 269 -27.18 3.04 -3.23
CA ASN A 269 -27.40 1.95 -2.26
C ASN A 269 -27.20 2.42 -0.81
N PHE A 270 -26.09 3.08 -0.52
CA PHE A 270 -25.81 3.64 0.81
C PHE A 270 -26.73 4.83 1.14
N ALA A 271 -27.03 5.68 0.15
CA ALA A 271 -27.95 6.80 0.34
C ALA A 271 -29.34 6.31 0.78
N LYS A 272 -29.87 5.25 0.17
CA LYS A 272 -31.14 4.62 0.53
C LYS A 272 -31.07 3.95 1.90
N ALA A 273 -29.99 3.21 2.21
CA ALA A 273 -29.81 2.52 3.48
C ALA A 273 -29.77 3.47 4.68
N PHE A 274 -29.19 4.68 4.50
CA PHE A 274 -29.05 5.71 5.55
C PHE A 274 -30.01 6.88 5.38
N ASP A 275 -30.89 6.83 4.37
CA ASP A 275 -31.90 7.84 4.08
C ASP A 275 -31.27 9.24 3.90
N VAL A 276 -30.28 9.31 2.99
CA VAL A 276 -29.55 10.54 2.63
C VAL A 276 -30.14 11.11 1.38
N THR A 277 -31.00 12.10 1.55
CA THR A 277 -31.72 12.81 0.50
C THR A 277 -31.31 14.27 0.43
N PHE A 278 -31.58 14.91 -0.69
CA PHE A 278 -31.39 16.34 -0.90
C PHE A 278 -32.58 16.93 -1.68
N GLN A 279 -32.85 18.22 -1.49
CA GLN A 279 -33.78 18.94 -2.36
C GLN A 279 -33.05 19.37 -3.64
N ASP A 280 -33.58 18.92 -4.75
CA ASP A 280 -33.07 19.31 -6.09
C ASP A 280 -33.45 20.76 -6.45
N ARG A 281 -33.09 21.20 -7.65
CA ARG A 281 -33.37 22.56 -8.16
C ARG A 281 -34.88 22.84 -8.38
N ASN A 282 -35.72 21.80 -8.40
CA ASN A 282 -37.15 21.85 -8.56
C ASN A 282 -37.91 21.64 -7.24
N ASN A 283 -37.20 21.63 -6.09
CA ASN A 283 -37.72 21.30 -4.77
C ASN A 283 -38.31 19.87 -4.66
N GLN A 284 -37.78 18.93 -5.47
CA GLN A 284 -38.08 17.52 -5.32
C GLN A 284 -37.04 16.87 -4.42
N GLU A 285 -37.45 15.92 -3.60
CA GLU A 285 -36.56 15.13 -2.75
C GLU A 285 -36.00 13.95 -3.52
N GLU A 286 -34.67 13.86 -3.60
CA GLU A 286 -33.94 12.84 -4.35
C GLU A 286 -32.84 12.23 -3.47
N TYR A 287 -32.52 10.95 -3.70
CA TYR A 287 -31.34 10.32 -3.10
C TYR A 287 -30.06 10.71 -3.81
N VAL A 288 -29.00 11.01 -3.05
CA VAL A 288 -27.69 11.28 -3.62
C VAL A 288 -27.06 10.04 -4.25
N TYR A 289 -26.18 10.26 -5.22
CA TYR A 289 -25.29 9.22 -5.77
C TYR A 289 -23.95 9.23 -5.04
N ALA A 290 -23.43 8.04 -4.76
CA ALA A 290 -22.33 7.83 -3.85
C ALA A 290 -21.10 7.25 -4.55
N THR A 291 -19.90 7.62 -4.09
CA THR A 291 -18.67 6.90 -4.41
C THR A 291 -17.90 6.57 -3.14
N SER A 292 -17.08 5.51 -3.19
CA SER A 292 -16.03 5.28 -2.21
C SER A 292 -14.79 4.73 -2.89
N TRP A 293 -13.63 5.00 -2.30
CA TRP A 293 -12.36 4.62 -2.89
C TRP A 293 -11.25 4.58 -1.85
N GLY A 294 -10.23 3.73 -2.06
CA GLY A 294 -9.20 3.56 -1.05
C GLY A 294 -7.92 2.89 -1.52
N VAL A 295 -6.82 3.29 -0.86
CA VAL A 295 -5.50 2.66 -0.90
C VAL A 295 -4.94 2.56 0.52
N SER A 296 -4.03 1.62 0.75
CA SER A 296 -3.49 1.37 2.10
C SER A 296 -1.98 1.26 2.09
N THR A 297 -1.40 1.03 3.27
CA THR A 297 0.01 0.66 3.44
C THR A 297 0.42 -0.57 2.62
N ARG A 298 -0.53 -1.28 1.99
CA ARG A 298 -0.26 -2.32 0.98
C ARG A 298 0.62 -1.80 -0.16
N LEU A 299 0.53 -0.51 -0.51
CA LEU A 299 1.38 0.12 -1.52
C LEU A 299 2.88 0.02 -1.17
N VAL A 300 3.24 0.11 0.11
CA VAL A 300 4.62 -0.12 0.57
C VAL A 300 5.06 -1.55 0.24
N GLY A 301 4.21 -2.54 0.53
CA GLY A 301 4.46 -3.93 0.15
C GLY A 301 4.60 -4.11 -1.37
N GLY A 302 3.76 -3.42 -2.14
CA GLY A 302 3.84 -3.39 -3.60
C GLY A 302 5.18 -2.86 -4.11
N VAL A 303 5.69 -1.75 -3.57
CA VAL A 303 7.01 -1.20 -3.91
C VAL A 303 8.13 -2.20 -3.63
N VAL A 304 8.10 -2.85 -2.44
CA VAL A 304 9.08 -3.89 -2.09
C VAL A 304 9.07 -5.02 -3.12
N MET A 305 7.89 -5.50 -3.50
CA MET A 305 7.74 -6.67 -4.38
C MET A 305 7.96 -6.35 -5.85
N THR A 306 7.76 -5.11 -6.27
CA THR A 306 8.00 -4.67 -7.65
C THR A 306 9.47 -4.41 -7.91
N HIS A 307 10.17 -3.77 -6.96
CA HIS A 307 11.52 -3.26 -7.21
C HIS A 307 12.63 -3.97 -6.46
N GLY A 308 12.34 -4.59 -5.31
CA GLY A 308 13.36 -5.22 -4.47
C GLY A 308 14.10 -6.35 -5.17
N ASP A 309 15.35 -6.60 -4.74
CA ASP A 309 16.21 -7.66 -5.22
C ASP A 309 16.85 -8.45 -4.05
N ASP A 310 17.77 -9.36 -4.33
CA ASP A 310 18.46 -10.17 -3.32
C ASP A 310 19.44 -9.36 -2.45
N LYS A 311 19.63 -8.07 -2.73
CA LYS A 311 20.41 -7.14 -1.91
C LYS A 311 19.55 -6.25 -1.01
N GLY A 312 18.22 -6.26 -1.19
CA GLY A 312 17.27 -5.50 -0.39
C GLY A 312 16.31 -4.64 -1.20
N LEU A 313 15.97 -3.48 -0.66
CA LEU A 313 15.06 -2.53 -1.31
C LEU A 313 15.71 -1.83 -2.51
N ARG A 314 14.86 -1.39 -3.43
CA ARG A 314 15.16 -0.40 -4.49
C ARG A 314 14.01 0.60 -4.48
N ILE A 315 14.19 1.71 -3.78
CA ILE A 315 13.09 2.66 -3.56
C ILE A 315 13.06 3.70 -4.68
N PRO A 316 11.90 3.91 -5.33
CA PRO A 316 11.74 5.00 -6.28
C PRO A 316 12.06 6.36 -5.63
N PRO A 317 12.91 7.19 -6.24
CA PRO A 317 13.38 8.45 -5.67
C PRO A 317 12.28 9.39 -5.17
N LYS A 318 11.13 9.46 -5.85
CA LYS A 318 10.03 10.34 -5.45
C LYS A 318 9.49 10.03 -4.06
N ILE A 319 9.50 8.77 -3.64
CA ILE A 319 8.99 8.33 -2.33
C ILE A 319 10.09 7.95 -1.35
N ALA A 320 11.36 7.90 -1.75
CA ALA A 320 12.47 7.53 -0.87
C ALA A 320 12.59 8.48 0.32
N PRO A 321 12.61 8.00 1.59
CA PRO A 321 12.84 8.86 2.74
C PRO A 321 14.20 9.55 2.67
N ILE A 322 15.20 8.86 2.16
CA ILE A 322 16.54 9.35 1.86
C ILE A 322 16.81 9.06 0.40
N GLN A 323 17.11 10.11 -0.39
CA GLN A 323 17.38 9.98 -1.82
C GLN A 323 18.87 9.77 -2.09
N THR A 324 19.70 10.37 -1.25
CA THR A 324 21.15 10.29 -1.38
C THR A 324 21.78 10.14 -0.01
N VAL A 325 22.61 9.13 0.17
CA VAL A 325 23.41 8.96 1.38
C VAL A 325 24.88 9.21 1.09
N VAL A 326 25.53 10.00 1.95
CA VAL A 326 26.99 10.18 1.93
C VAL A 326 27.61 9.21 2.93
N ILE A 327 28.62 8.45 2.48
CA ILE A 327 29.36 7.52 3.33
C ILE A 327 30.83 7.99 3.42
N PRO A 328 31.17 8.69 4.52
CA PRO A 328 32.56 9.04 4.82
C PRO A 328 33.41 7.79 5.12
N ILE A 329 34.56 7.68 4.49
CA ILE A 329 35.55 6.63 4.73
C ILE A 329 36.66 7.20 5.60
N VAL A 330 36.42 7.20 6.91
CA VAL A 330 37.30 7.80 7.93
C VAL A 330 38.30 6.76 8.43
N ARG A 331 39.58 7.17 8.55
CA ARG A 331 40.66 6.32 9.09
C ARG A 331 41.25 6.89 10.40
N SER A 332 41.10 8.21 10.62
CA SER A 332 41.58 8.92 11.80
C SER A 332 40.63 10.07 12.14
N GLU A 333 40.74 10.63 13.36
CA GLU A 333 40.02 11.86 13.74
C GLU A 333 40.33 13.05 12.85
N GLU A 334 41.61 13.17 12.42
CA GLU A 334 42.04 14.21 11.51
C GLU A 334 41.36 14.07 10.12
N ASP A 335 41.26 12.84 9.61
CA ASP A 335 40.51 12.55 8.38
C ASP A 335 39.05 12.93 8.53
N GLN A 336 38.43 12.67 9.68
CA GLN A 336 37.03 12.97 9.93
C GLN A 336 36.73 14.45 9.80
N VAL A 337 37.60 15.33 10.37
CA VAL A 337 37.43 16.78 10.26
C VAL A 337 37.51 17.21 8.80
N LYS A 338 38.54 16.76 8.08
CA LYS A 338 38.75 17.15 6.67
C LYS A 338 37.60 16.64 5.77
N ILE A 339 37.13 15.40 5.97
CA ILE A 339 36.03 14.86 5.20
C ILE A 339 34.72 15.61 5.50
N LYS A 340 34.53 16.05 6.76
CA LYS A 340 33.35 16.84 7.13
C LYS A 340 33.34 18.17 6.38
N GLU A 341 34.45 18.91 6.44
CA GLU A 341 34.60 20.18 5.69
C GLU A 341 34.36 19.97 4.19
N TYR A 342 34.84 18.86 3.65
CA TYR A 342 34.63 18.52 2.23
C TYR A 342 33.19 18.18 1.87
N VAL A 343 32.49 17.43 2.71
CA VAL A 343 31.07 17.11 2.54
C VAL A 343 30.22 18.37 2.63
N ASP A 344 30.55 19.28 3.52
CA ASP A 344 29.86 20.57 3.71
C ASP A 344 29.90 21.46 2.45
N LEU A 345 30.86 21.24 1.52
CA LEU A 345 30.93 21.98 0.25
C LEU A 345 29.72 21.74 -0.70
N PHE A 346 29.03 20.63 -0.56
CA PHE A 346 27.91 20.28 -1.48
C PHE A 346 26.63 19.88 -0.76
N LEU A 347 26.71 19.54 0.52
CA LEU A 347 25.56 19.00 1.28
C LEU A 347 24.43 20.03 1.39
N GLY A 348 24.79 21.27 1.77
CA GLY A 348 23.81 22.36 1.95
C GLY A 348 23.09 22.69 0.66
N ASP A 349 23.82 22.89 -0.42
CA ASP A 349 23.25 23.24 -1.73
C ASP A 349 22.29 22.18 -2.27
N LEU A 350 22.59 20.89 -2.07
CA LEU A 350 21.71 19.80 -2.49
C LEU A 350 20.43 19.72 -1.63
N ILE A 351 20.54 19.95 -0.32
CA ILE A 351 19.38 20.02 0.58
C ILE A 351 18.50 21.22 0.21
N GLU A 352 19.06 22.38 -0.10
CA GLU A 352 18.31 23.56 -0.55
C GLU A 352 17.57 23.32 -1.87
N GLN A 353 18.09 22.45 -2.74
CA GLN A 353 17.38 21.97 -3.94
C GLN A 353 16.28 20.92 -3.66
N GLY A 354 16.05 20.59 -2.39
CA GLY A 354 15.03 19.64 -1.98
C GLY A 354 15.46 18.18 -2.04
N VAL A 355 16.75 17.86 -2.19
CA VAL A 355 17.25 16.49 -2.13
C VAL A 355 17.28 16.03 -0.68
N ARG A 356 16.60 14.93 -0.37
CA ARG A 356 16.59 14.31 0.96
C ARG A 356 17.90 13.55 1.17
N MET A 357 18.79 14.12 1.98
CA MET A 357 20.14 13.61 2.19
C MET A 357 20.35 13.11 3.62
N GLU A 358 21.25 12.14 3.76
CA GLU A 358 21.77 11.63 5.03
C GLU A 358 23.29 11.50 4.93
N VAL A 359 24.02 11.72 6.04
CA VAL A 359 25.46 11.47 6.12
C VAL A 359 25.72 10.44 7.22
N ASP A 360 26.25 9.29 6.87
CA ASP A 360 26.50 8.20 7.83
C ASP A 360 27.82 8.38 8.57
N TRP A 361 27.80 9.13 9.66
CA TRP A 361 28.93 9.31 10.57
C TRP A 361 29.10 8.20 11.62
N SER A 362 28.37 7.09 11.52
CA SER A 362 28.54 5.97 12.44
C SER A 362 29.97 5.40 12.39
N ASN A 363 30.38 4.74 13.48
CA ASN A 363 31.69 4.09 13.56
C ASN A 363 31.76 2.72 12.90
N ASN A 364 30.71 2.34 12.12
CA ASN A 364 30.70 1.09 11.37
C ASN A 364 31.72 1.09 10.23
N SER A 365 32.21 -0.09 9.87
CA SER A 365 33.11 -0.23 8.73
C SER A 365 32.44 0.21 7.42
N PRO A 366 33.18 0.73 6.43
CA PRO A 366 32.60 1.13 5.13
C PRO A 366 31.78 0.02 4.46
N GLY A 367 32.26 -1.22 4.50
CA GLY A 367 31.54 -2.37 3.92
C GLY A 367 30.20 -2.64 4.64
N TYR A 368 30.13 -2.46 5.96
CA TYR A 368 28.88 -2.57 6.70
C TYR A 368 27.89 -1.47 6.27
N LYS A 369 28.35 -0.21 6.23
CA LYS A 369 27.53 0.93 5.79
C LYS A 369 27.02 0.74 4.36
N PHE A 370 27.85 0.27 3.43
CA PHE A 370 27.45 -0.01 2.06
C PHE A 370 26.30 -1.02 2.00
N ASN A 371 26.42 -2.13 2.74
CA ASN A 371 25.39 -3.16 2.80
C ASN A 371 24.11 -2.66 3.47
N GLU A 372 24.21 -1.87 4.55
CA GLU A 372 23.05 -1.32 5.24
C GLU A 372 22.24 -0.40 4.34
N TRP A 373 22.90 0.55 3.66
CA TRP A 373 22.22 1.49 2.80
C TRP A 373 21.76 0.87 1.48
N GLU A 374 22.44 -0.17 0.99
CA GLU A 374 21.98 -0.99 -0.13
C GLU A 374 20.71 -1.77 0.27
N MET A 375 20.68 -2.36 1.47
CA MET A 375 19.50 -3.04 2.03
C MET A 375 18.31 -2.08 2.17
N LYS A 376 18.54 -0.86 2.65
CA LYS A 376 17.52 0.20 2.76
C LYS A 376 17.08 0.76 1.41
N GLY A 377 17.78 0.44 0.32
CA GLY A 377 17.39 0.81 -1.04
C GLY A 377 17.50 2.29 -1.37
N VAL A 378 18.43 3.00 -0.73
CA VAL A 378 18.68 4.42 -1.01
C VAL A 378 19.13 4.59 -2.46
N PRO A 379 18.47 5.44 -3.25
CA PRO A 379 18.71 5.56 -4.70
C PRO A 379 20.16 5.85 -5.08
N ILE A 380 20.82 6.75 -4.36
CA ILE A 380 22.20 7.19 -4.63
C ILE A 380 23.04 7.09 -3.36
N ARG A 381 24.24 6.50 -3.50
CA ARG A 381 25.28 6.51 -2.46
C ARG A 381 26.49 7.28 -2.95
N LEU A 382 26.98 8.24 -2.14
CA LEU A 382 28.21 8.97 -2.36
C LEU A 382 29.29 8.47 -1.39
N GLU A 383 30.37 7.92 -1.89
CA GLU A 383 31.51 7.45 -1.09
C GLU A 383 32.57 8.57 -1.09
N VAL A 384 33.08 8.95 0.07
CA VAL A 384 34.06 10.04 0.24
C VAL A 384 35.19 9.59 1.14
N GLY A 385 36.40 9.51 0.59
CA GLY A 385 37.63 9.22 1.33
C GLY A 385 38.74 10.24 1.05
N ALA A 386 39.88 10.10 1.74
CA ALA A 386 41.02 11.03 1.61
C ALA A 386 41.52 11.15 0.16
N ARG A 387 41.52 10.07 -0.62
CA ARG A 387 41.91 10.08 -2.03
C ARG A 387 40.94 10.89 -2.89
N ASP A 388 39.64 10.67 -2.65
CA ASP A 388 38.59 11.34 -3.43
C ASP A 388 38.64 12.88 -3.20
N MET A 389 38.90 13.30 -1.97
CA MET A 389 39.09 14.71 -1.66
C MET A 389 40.31 15.33 -2.41
N SER A 390 41.45 14.60 -2.52
CA SER A 390 42.61 15.04 -3.26
C SER A 390 42.30 15.27 -4.72
N ASP A 391 41.47 14.40 -5.30
CA ASP A 391 41.05 14.46 -6.70
C ASP A 391 39.80 15.36 -6.92
N LYS A 392 39.31 16.04 -5.86
CA LYS A 392 38.12 16.91 -5.84
C LYS A 392 36.85 16.22 -6.36
N GLN A 393 36.70 14.94 -6.09
CA GLN A 393 35.61 14.10 -6.57
C GLN A 393 34.93 13.34 -5.42
N VAL A 394 33.80 12.72 -5.73
CA VAL A 394 33.16 11.67 -4.93
C VAL A 394 32.94 10.44 -5.79
N ILE A 395 32.82 9.28 -5.18
CA ILE A 395 32.38 8.08 -5.90
C ILE A 395 30.86 7.95 -5.74
N LEU A 396 30.14 8.09 -6.84
CA LEU A 396 28.71 7.95 -6.93
C LEU A 396 28.33 6.53 -7.32
N VAL A 397 27.39 5.93 -6.60
CA VAL A 397 26.87 4.59 -6.86
C VAL A 397 25.35 4.62 -6.96
N ARG A 398 24.79 4.11 -8.05
CA ARG A 398 23.35 3.95 -8.27
C ARG A 398 22.86 2.64 -7.68
N ARG A 399 21.70 2.68 -7.01
CA ARG A 399 21.09 1.46 -6.45
C ARG A 399 20.31 0.64 -7.49
N ASP A 400 19.76 1.29 -8.51
CA ASP A 400 18.87 0.65 -9.51
C ASP A 400 19.61 -0.27 -10.48
N ASN A 401 20.86 -0.01 -10.81
CA ASN A 401 21.67 -0.80 -11.76
C ASN A 401 23.07 -1.13 -11.26
N GLY A 402 23.50 -0.58 -10.10
CA GLY A 402 24.82 -0.81 -9.52
C GLY A 402 25.95 -0.03 -10.19
N GLU A 403 25.67 0.87 -11.13
CA GLU A 403 26.68 1.70 -11.80
C GLU A 403 27.46 2.54 -10.79
N LYS A 404 28.78 2.59 -10.98
CA LYS A 404 29.72 3.32 -10.13
C LYS A 404 30.56 4.25 -10.96
N GLN A 405 30.60 5.54 -10.62
CA GLN A 405 31.37 6.57 -11.32
C GLN A 405 32.01 7.58 -10.39
N ALA A 406 33.15 8.13 -10.78
CA ALA A 406 33.74 9.30 -10.13
C ALA A 406 33.09 10.57 -10.68
N VAL A 407 32.66 11.47 -9.80
CA VAL A 407 32.00 12.72 -10.15
C VAL A 407 32.69 13.87 -9.44
N GLN A 408 33.00 14.95 -10.15
CA GLN A 408 33.55 16.16 -9.54
C GLN A 408 32.53 16.82 -8.60
N VAL A 409 32.99 17.27 -7.43
CA VAL A 409 32.11 17.86 -6.41
C VAL A 409 31.27 19.01 -6.96
N GLN A 410 31.85 19.85 -7.80
CA GLN A 410 31.17 21.02 -8.38
C GLN A 410 30.02 20.64 -9.33
N GLU A 411 30.00 19.42 -9.84
CA GLU A 411 28.97 18.91 -10.77
C GLU A 411 27.79 18.27 -10.03
N LEU A 412 27.96 17.90 -8.74
CA LEU A 412 26.94 17.17 -7.96
C LEU A 412 25.59 17.90 -7.93
N ILE A 413 25.62 19.23 -7.77
CA ILE A 413 24.41 20.04 -7.71
C ILE A 413 23.54 19.94 -8.98
N ASN A 414 24.17 19.69 -10.13
CA ASN A 414 23.49 19.52 -11.41
C ASN A 414 23.18 18.05 -11.73
N ILE A 415 24.02 17.13 -11.27
CA ILE A 415 23.94 15.72 -11.62
C ILE A 415 22.92 15.00 -10.73
N ILE A 416 22.92 15.22 -9.42
CA ILE A 416 22.09 14.46 -8.48
C ILE A 416 20.58 14.58 -8.80
N PRO A 417 19.98 15.78 -9.00
CA PRO A 417 18.56 15.88 -9.32
C PRO A 417 18.19 15.19 -10.64
N LYS A 418 19.04 15.31 -11.66
CA LYS A 418 18.81 14.64 -12.96
C LYS A 418 18.88 13.14 -12.82
N LEU A 419 19.87 12.63 -12.09
CA LEU A 419 20.07 11.22 -11.87
C LEU A 419 18.93 10.58 -11.07
N LEU A 420 18.39 11.30 -10.07
CA LEU A 420 17.21 10.86 -9.34
C LEU A 420 15.99 10.71 -10.28
N ALA A 421 15.79 11.65 -11.22
CA ALA A 421 14.74 11.54 -12.22
C ALA A 421 14.97 10.38 -13.20
N GLU A 422 16.21 10.13 -13.59
CA GLU A 422 16.59 8.98 -14.44
C GLU A 422 16.35 7.66 -13.71
N ILE A 423 16.71 7.55 -12.43
CA ILE A 423 16.48 6.34 -11.60
C ILE A 423 14.97 6.08 -11.48
N GLN A 424 14.16 7.12 -11.25
CA GLN A 424 12.69 7.02 -11.21
C GLN A 424 12.15 6.40 -12.51
N SER A 425 12.58 6.93 -13.65
CA SER A 425 12.16 6.46 -14.97
C SER A 425 12.68 5.06 -15.28
N SER A 426 13.92 4.77 -14.90
CA SER A 426 14.55 3.44 -15.07
C SER A 426 13.78 2.35 -14.31
N LEU A 427 13.41 2.60 -13.04
CA LEU A 427 12.65 1.65 -12.23
C LEU A 427 11.26 1.38 -12.84
N LEU A 428 10.58 2.43 -13.31
CA LEU A 428 9.28 2.26 -13.99
C LEU A 428 9.43 1.43 -15.27
N GLN A 429 10.46 1.72 -16.08
CA GLN A 429 10.70 1.00 -17.34
C GLN A 429 11.02 -0.48 -17.09
N GLN A 430 11.90 -0.79 -16.11
CA GLN A 430 12.21 -2.16 -15.73
C GLN A 430 10.95 -2.92 -15.30
N ALA A 431 10.06 -2.30 -14.52
CA ALA A 431 8.82 -2.91 -14.10
C ALA A 431 7.83 -3.10 -15.26
N LYS A 432 7.74 -2.14 -16.21
CA LYS A 432 6.94 -2.27 -17.46
C LYS A 432 7.44 -3.41 -18.33
N ASP A 433 8.74 -3.51 -18.53
CA ASP A 433 9.35 -4.58 -19.33
C ASP A 433 9.10 -5.95 -18.69
N PHE A 434 9.20 -6.04 -17.37
CA PHE A 434 8.87 -7.26 -16.63
C PHE A 434 7.38 -7.64 -16.79
N GLN A 435 6.45 -6.69 -16.62
CA GLN A 435 5.02 -6.92 -16.80
C GLN A 435 4.71 -7.39 -18.22
N ASN A 436 5.25 -6.72 -19.24
CA ASN A 436 5.03 -7.04 -20.64
C ASN A 436 5.56 -8.44 -20.98
N ALA A 437 6.75 -8.78 -20.51
CA ALA A 437 7.36 -10.10 -20.73
C ALA A 437 6.59 -11.25 -20.03
N ASN A 438 5.75 -10.93 -19.04
CA ASN A 438 4.96 -11.91 -18.28
C ASN A 438 3.44 -11.75 -18.48
N THR A 439 3.01 -11.03 -19.52
CA THR A 439 1.63 -10.94 -19.99
C THR A 439 1.47 -11.76 -21.26
N ASN A 440 0.55 -12.72 -21.24
CA ASN A 440 0.32 -13.62 -22.37
C ASN A 440 -1.13 -13.54 -22.82
N SER A 441 -1.38 -13.61 -24.13
CA SER A 441 -2.72 -13.80 -24.68
C SER A 441 -2.88 -15.28 -25.08
N VAL A 442 -3.98 -15.90 -24.71
CA VAL A 442 -4.26 -17.31 -25.01
C VAL A 442 -5.71 -17.50 -25.47
N ASP A 443 -5.91 -18.51 -26.32
CA ASP A 443 -7.20 -18.88 -26.91
C ASP A 443 -7.66 -20.30 -26.53
N ASN A 444 -6.83 -21.06 -25.80
CA ASN A 444 -7.18 -22.41 -25.35
C ASN A 444 -6.89 -22.63 -23.86
N TYR A 445 -7.74 -23.41 -23.20
CA TYR A 445 -7.68 -23.64 -21.76
C TYR A 445 -6.48 -24.51 -21.34
N GLY A 446 -5.93 -25.31 -22.22
CA GLY A 446 -4.73 -26.10 -21.94
C GLY A 446 -3.50 -25.23 -21.71
N ASP A 447 -3.25 -24.27 -22.57
CA ASP A 447 -2.16 -23.31 -22.43
C ASP A 447 -2.38 -22.36 -21.27
N PHE A 448 -3.65 -21.93 -21.04
CA PHE A 448 -4.02 -21.16 -19.84
C PHE A 448 -3.56 -21.87 -18.55
N LYS A 449 -3.95 -23.15 -18.38
CA LYS A 449 -3.57 -23.94 -17.19
C LYS A 449 -2.06 -24.13 -17.08
N LYS A 450 -1.37 -24.35 -18.18
CA LYS A 450 0.07 -24.52 -18.22
C LYS A 450 0.81 -23.26 -17.75
N ILE A 451 0.40 -22.09 -18.26
CA ILE A 451 1.01 -20.81 -17.85
C ILE A 451 0.75 -20.54 -16.37
N ILE A 452 -0.51 -20.63 -15.90
CA ILE A 452 -0.86 -20.38 -14.50
C ILE A 452 -0.15 -21.32 -13.53
N SER A 453 0.09 -22.58 -13.94
CA SER A 453 0.74 -23.58 -13.08
C SER A 453 2.25 -23.39 -12.99
N ASN A 454 2.90 -23.08 -14.10
CA ASN A 454 4.36 -23.08 -14.21
C ASN A 454 4.98 -21.69 -14.07
N ASN A 455 4.47 -20.73 -14.83
CA ASN A 455 5.12 -19.44 -14.98
C ASN A 455 4.41 -18.31 -14.20
N GLY A 456 3.10 -18.42 -13.97
CA GLY A 456 2.29 -17.30 -13.47
C GLY A 456 2.22 -16.14 -14.47
N GLY A 457 1.89 -14.97 -13.98
CA GLY A 457 1.76 -13.74 -14.79
C GLY A 457 0.31 -13.40 -15.11
N TYR A 458 0.14 -12.45 -16.03
CA TYR A 458 -1.15 -12.05 -16.54
C TYR A 458 -1.49 -12.89 -17.78
N ILE A 459 -2.76 -13.31 -17.86
CA ILE A 459 -3.30 -13.98 -19.04
C ILE A 459 -4.52 -13.19 -19.53
N ARG A 460 -4.40 -12.65 -20.75
CA ARG A 460 -5.52 -12.04 -21.48
C ARG A 460 -6.23 -13.12 -22.27
N CYS A 461 -7.54 -13.23 -22.13
CA CYS A 461 -8.35 -14.20 -22.86
C CYS A 461 -9.83 -13.81 -22.87
N GLY A 462 -10.61 -14.46 -23.74
CA GLY A 462 -12.05 -14.29 -23.82
C GLY A 462 -12.77 -14.92 -22.62
N TRP A 463 -13.82 -14.25 -22.13
CA TRP A 463 -14.73 -14.73 -21.10
C TRP A 463 -16.18 -14.47 -21.50
N ASP A 464 -17.08 -15.43 -21.24
CA ASP A 464 -18.49 -15.36 -21.63
C ASP A 464 -19.38 -14.53 -20.68
N GLY A 465 -18.79 -13.88 -19.68
CA GLY A 465 -19.49 -12.99 -18.75
C GLY A 465 -20.27 -13.71 -17.65
N THR A 466 -20.15 -15.05 -17.52
CA THR A 466 -20.95 -15.81 -16.56
C THR A 466 -20.17 -16.12 -15.27
N PRO A 467 -20.79 -15.99 -14.08
CA PRO A 467 -20.16 -16.36 -12.81
C PRO A 467 -19.75 -17.83 -12.76
N GLU A 468 -20.51 -18.71 -13.40
CA GLU A 468 -20.25 -20.17 -13.41
C GLU A 468 -18.90 -20.51 -14.03
N THR A 469 -18.55 -19.85 -15.14
CA THR A 469 -17.24 -20.07 -15.80
C THR A 469 -16.10 -19.42 -15.02
N GLU A 470 -16.32 -18.27 -14.41
CA GLU A 470 -15.35 -17.60 -13.54
C GLU A 470 -15.04 -18.49 -12.31
N ASP A 471 -16.05 -19.00 -11.63
CA ASP A 471 -15.91 -19.88 -10.48
C ASP A 471 -15.25 -21.22 -10.83
N ALA A 472 -15.59 -21.81 -11.99
CA ALA A 472 -14.96 -23.03 -12.46
C ALA A 472 -13.45 -22.86 -12.64
N ILE A 473 -13.02 -21.80 -13.34
CA ILE A 473 -11.61 -21.47 -13.55
C ILE A 473 -10.89 -21.22 -12.22
N LYS A 474 -11.50 -20.44 -11.32
CA LYS A 474 -10.97 -20.13 -9.97
C LYS A 474 -10.77 -21.41 -9.14
N ASN A 475 -11.76 -22.32 -9.16
CA ASN A 475 -11.69 -23.57 -8.41
C ASN A 475 -10.60 -24.50 -8.93
N GLU A 476 -10.45 -24.64 -10.24
CA GLU A 476 -9.45 -25.49 -10.87
C GLU A 476 -8.02 -24.96 -10.76
N THR A 477 -7.83 -23.63 -10.90
CA THR A 477 -6.49 -23.05 -11.13
C THR A 477 -6.03 -22.10 -10.03
N LYS A 478 -6.91 -21.63 -9.19
CA LYS A 478 -6.72 -20.55 -8.20
C LYS A 478 -6.41 -19.19 -8.84
N ALA A 479 -6.56 -19.06 -10.17
CA ALA A 479 -6.54 -17.77 -10.85
C ALA A 479 -7.92 -17.12 -10.79
N THR A 480 -7.96 -15.81 -10.65
CA THR A 480 -9.18 -15.00 -10.65
C THR A 480 -9.11 -13.95 -11.76
N ILE A 481 -10.25 -13.49 -12.25
CA ILE A 481 -10.31 -12.32 -13.13
C ILE A 481 -9.86 -11.10 -12.31
N ARG A 482 -8.78 -10.45 -12.77
CA ARG A 482 -8.27 -9.24 -12.08
C ARG A 482 -9.10 -8.03 -12.45
N CYS A 483 -9.36 -7.87 -13.74
CA CYS A 483 -10.25 -6.84 -14.27
C CYS A 483 -10.67 -7.16 -15.71
N ILE A 484 -11.69 -6.47 -16.18
CA ILE A 484 -12.00 -6.23 -17.58
C ILE A 484 -11.28 -4.92 -17.93
N PRO A 485 -10.16 -4.96 -18.68
CA PRO A 485 -9.38 -3.75 -18.98
C PRO A 485 -10.18 -2.77 -19.82
N PHE A 486 -9.87 -1.48 -19.74
CA PHE A 486 -10.55 -0.47 -20.58
C PHE A 486 -10.25 -0.61 -22.08
N ASP A 487 -9.12 -1.26 -22.42
CA ASP A 487 -8.74 -1.60 -23.80
C ASP A 487 -9.24 -2.98 -24.24
N SER A 488 -10.18 -3.57 -23.48
CA SER A 488 -10.77 -4.89 -23.77
C SER A 488 -11.47 -4.89 -25.13
N ASP A 489 -11.05 -5.82 -26.01
CA ASP A 489 -11.74 -6.09 -27.27
C ASP A 489 -12.11 -7.58 -27.36
N PRO A 490 -13.38 -7.94 -27.12
CA PRO A 490 -13.84 -9.32 -27.22
C PRO A 490 -14.09 -9.79 -28.68
N SER A 491 -13.85 -8.93 -29.68
CA SER A 491 -14.13 -9.23 -31.08
C SER A 491 -13.36 -10.45 -31.55
N GLY A 492 -14.06 -11.47 -32.02
CA GLY A 492 -13.44 -12.70 -32.49
C GLY A 492 -12.97 -13.68 -31.41
N LEU A 493 -13.10 -13.32 -30.12
CA LEU A 493 -12.71 -14.19 -29.02
C LEU A 493 -13.84 -15.16 -28.64
N THR A 494 -13.43 -16.31 -28.16
CA THR A 494 -14.30 -17.27 -27.46
C THR A 494 -13.91 -17.38 -25.99
N CYS A 495 -14.86 -17.69 -25.13
CA CYS A 495 -14.58 -17.95 -23.73
C CYS A 495 -13.60 -19.11 -23.61
N ILE A 496 -12.51 -18.85 -22.89
CA ILE A 496 -11.40 -19.79 -22.72
C ILE A 496 -11.84 -21.13 -22.09
N TYR A 497 -12.92 -21.12 -21.30
CA TYR A 497 -13.45 -22.29 -20.60
C TYR A 497 -14.62 -22.95 -21.33
N SER A 498 -15.67 -22.18 -21.63
CA SER A 498 -16.92 -22.71 -22.19
C SER A 498 -16.92 -22.86 -23.72
N GLY A 499 -15.97 -22.22 -24.43
CA GLY A 499 -15.93 -22.18 -25.89
C GLY A 499 -17.06 -21.33 -26.53
N LYS A 500 -17.94 -20.72 -25.74
CA LYS A 500 -18.96 -19.79 -26.23
C LYS A 500 -18.34 -18.45 -26.69
N LYS A 501 -19.08 -17.66 -27.45
CA LYS A 501 -18.65 -16.31 -27.80
C LYS A 501 -18.32 -15.52 -26.54
N ALA A 502 -17.16 -14.87 -26.51
CA ALA A 502 -16.78 -13.99 -25.41
C ALA A 502 -17.65 -12.74 -25.37
N GLN A 503 -18.03 -12.33 -24.16
CA GLN A 503 -18.62 -11.00 -23.91
C GLN A 503 -17.55 -9.98 -23.54
N HIS A 504 -16.44 -10.44 -22.94
CA HIS A 504 -15.32 -9.60 -22.53
C HIS A 504 -14.00 -10.29 -22.85
N GLU A 505 -12.98 -9.49 -23.16
CA GLU A 505 -11.60 -9.87 -22.95
C GLU A 505 -11.24 -9.51 -21.51
N VAL A 506 -10.66 -10.42 -20.76
CA VAL A 506 -10.35 -10.23 -19.33
C VAL A 506 -8.89 -10.59 -19.03
N VAL A 507 -8.39 -10.13 -17.88
CA VAL A 507 -7.07 -10.51 -17.37
C VAL A 507 -7.22 -11.42 -16.17
N PHE A 508 -6.70 -12.65 -16.29
CA PHE A 508 -6.56 -13.59 -15.19
C PHE A 508 -5.16 -13.56 -14.58
N SER A 509 -5.08 -13.78 -13.27
CA SER A 509 -3.82 -14.06 -12.56
C SER A 509 -4.12 -14.71 -11.20
N LYS A 510 -3.11 -15.39 -10.63
CA LYS A 510 -3.10 -15.65 -9.19
C LYS A 510 -2.84 -14.34 -8.46
N ALA A 511 -3.48 -14.12 -7.32
CA ALA A 511 -3.39 -12.88 -6.56
C ALA A 511 -2.91 -13.11 -5.12
N TYR A 512 -2.53 -12.02 -4.47
CA TYR A 512 -2.22 -11.93 -3.04
C TYR A 512 -3.47 -11.76 -2.18
#